data_341efd4d4356c3a30d73599daf585e7c
#
_entry.id   341efd4d4356c3a30d73599daf585e7c
#
_cell.length_a   1.000
_cell.length_b   1.000
_cell.length_c   1.000
_cell.angle_alpha   90.00
_cell.angle_beta   90.00
_cell.angle_gamma   90.00
#
_symmetry.space_group_name_H-M   'P 1'
#
loop_
_entity.id
_entity.type
_entity.pdbx_description
1 polymer ?
#
loop_
_entity_poly.entity_id
_entity_poly.type
_entity_poly.pdbx_seq_one_letter_code
_entity_poly.pdbx_strand_id
1 'polypeptide(L)'
;HLPEMLEGQVAALSSGKISPKQAVIVLDSLKNSKLYRKDQLSYILYPAKKLPGFLEKNIIPKKLVHSSRLLMKLLKDKNKTIVVKDSKGIYHFNGNFNNAYALALALDQLPDAYSALLKNDKAKVCAIYEKVFDHKSFTGRSGTFYGYEGLGSIYWHMVSKLLIAVQELIQKAVDEKAGVRVINKLKKHYFEINKGIGADKTPLEYGAIPTDPYSHTPAGKGAQQPGMTGQVKEDIIARMAELGVETSNGQISFSNAIFNENEYLIKRANFEYINTKGHRSIIELKKG
;
A
#
# COMPACT_ATOMS: atom_id res chain seq x y z
N HIS A 1 18.70 5.09 4.49
CA HIS A 1 17.54 4.99 5.40
C HIS A 1 16.38 4.38 4.65
N LEU A 2 15.81 3.28 5.16
CA LEU A 2 14.53 2.81 4.71
C LEU A 2 13.46 3.84 5.12
N PRO A 3 12.56 4.25 4.21
CA PRO A 3 11.46 5.12 4.58
C PRO A 3 10.51 4.40 5.55
N GLU A 4 9.72 5.16 6.29
CA GLU A 4 8.62 4.62 7.07
C GLU A 4 7.71 3.82 6.13
N MET A 5 7.35 2.60 6.52
CA MET A 5 6.59 1.68 5.69
C MET A 5 5.66 0.82 6.55
N LEU A 6 4.39 0.75 6.19
CA LEU A 6 3.40 -0.04 6.92
C LEU A 6 3.76 -1.53 6.95
N GLU A 7 4.21 -2.08 5.82
CA GLU A 7 4.59 -3.49 5.70
C GLU A 7 5.68 -3.90 6.70
N GLY A 8 6.68 -3.05 6.93
CA GLY A 8 7.71 -3.28 7.94
C GLY A 8 7.15 -3.32 9.35
N GLN A 9 6.17 -2.47 9.67
CA GLN A 9 5.49 -2.48 10.97
C GLN A 9 4.64 -3.75 11.14
N VAL A 10 3.90 -4.14 10.12
CA VAL A 10 3.11 -5.37 10.13
C VAL A 10 4.00 -6.60 10.31
N ALA A 11 5.11 -6.68 9.58
CA ALA A 11 6.07 -7.77 9.71
C ALA A 11 6.67 -7.85 11.12
N ALA A 12 6.98 -6.72 11.73
CA ALA A 12 7.47 -6.68 13.13
C ALA A 12 6.41 -7.17 14.12
N LEU A 13 5.16 -6.72 13.96
CA LEU A 13 4.03 -7.11 14.83
C LEU A 13 3.70 -8.60 14.70
N SER A 14 3.70 -9.16 13.49
CA SER A 14 3.41 -10.59 13.23
C SER A 14 4.61 -11.52 13.49
N SER A 15 5.78 -10.98 13.82
CA SER A 15 7.01 -11.79 13.99
C SER A 15 6.98 -12.75 15.18
N GLY A 16 6.04 -12.56 16.11
CA GLY A 16 6.00 -13.26 17.39
C GLY A 16 7.12 -12.86 18.37
N LYS A 17 8.06 -11.98 17.96
CA LYS A 17 9.26 -11.62 18.76
C LYS A 17 9.03 -10.46 19.71
N ILE A 18 8.08 -9.58 19.44
CA ILE A 18 7.78 -8.46 20.32
C ILE A 18 6.78 -8.85 21.41
N SER A 19 6.96 -8.27 22.59
CA SER A 19 6.02 -8.46 23.70
C SER A 19 4.72 -7.67 23.48
N PRO A 20 3.59 -8.08 24.11
CA PRO A 20 2.34 -7.31 24.03
C PRO A 20 2.47 -5.84 24.44
N LYS A 21 3.32 -5.52 25.42
CA LYS A 21 3.61 -4.14 25.81
C LYS A 21 4.33 -3.35 24.73
N GLN A 22 5.34 -3.96 24.09
CA GLN A 22 6.03 -3.34 22.95
C GLN A 22 5.10 -3.14 21.75
N ALA A 23 4.23 -4.11 21.48
CA ALA A 23 3.24 -4.00 20.43
C ALA A 23 2.30 -2.79 20.61
N VAL A 24 1.84 -2.54 21.83
CA VAL A 24 1.05 -1.33 22.14
C VAL A 24 1.83 -0.06 21.81
N ILE A 25 3.11 0.02 22.15
CA ILE A 25 3.95 1.19 21.85
C ILE A 25 4.08 1.38 20.33
N VAL A 26 4.30 0.30 19.59
CA VAL A 26 4.38 0.34 18.10
C VAL A 26 3.07 0.82 17.50
N LEU A 27 1.94 0.29 17.96
CA LEU A 27 0.61 0.66 17.45
C LEU A 27 0.23 2.10 17.80
N ASP A 28 0.51 2.55 19.05
CA ASP A 28 0.31 3.94 19.45
C ASP A 28 1.18 4.88 18.58
N SER A 29 2.43 4.51 18.31
CA SER A 29 3.34 5.29 17.46
C SER A 29 2.89 5.30 16.02
N LEU A 30 2.44 4.16 15.49
CA LEU A 30 1.92 4.03 14.13
C LEU A 30 0.70 4.93 13.91
N LYS A 31 -0.22 4.95 14.87
CA LYS A 31 -1.41 5.81 14.84
C LYS A 31 -1.07 7.31 14.86
N ASN A 32 0.03 7.69 15.51
CA ASN A 32 0.51 9.06 15.56
C ASN A 32 1.50 9.42 14.45
N SER A 33 1.84 8.49 13.58
CA SER A 33 2.78 8.68 12.49
C SER A 33 2.11 9.31 11.23
N LYS A 34 2.96 9.62 10.24
CA LYS A 34 2.48 10.07 8.92
C LYS A 34 1.82 8.96 8.10
N LEU A 35 1.85 7.72 8.58
CA LEU A 35 1.17 6.59 7.93
C LEU A 35 -0.33 6.57 8.24
N TYR A 36 -0.80 7.22 9.29
CA TYR A 36 -2.22 7.25 9.63
C TYR A 36 -2.98 8.31 8.82
N ARG A 37 -4.00 7.87 8.10
CA ARG A 37 -4.89 8.70 7.29
C ARG A 37 -6.23 8.90 7.99
N LYS A 38 -6.42 10.08 8.56
CA LYS A 38 -7.59 10.40 9.40
C LYS A 38 -8.92 10.37 8.66
N ASP A 39 -8.94 10.79 7.39
CA ASP A 39 -10.15 10.84 6.56
C ASP A 39 -10.69 9.45 6.21
N GLN A 40 -9.85 8.42 6.26
CA GLN A 40 -10.22 7.03 6.02
C GLN A 40 -10.11 6.16 7.28
N LEU A 41 -9.71 6.72 8.42
CA LEU A 41 -9.47 5.99 9.68
C LEU A 41 -8.54 4.78 9.47
N SER A 42 -7.60 4.87 8.55
CA SER A 42 -6.77 3.76 8.09
C SER A 42 -5.32 4.19 7.87
N TYR A 43 -4.50 3.30 7.36
CA TYR A 43 -3.06 3.48 7.22
C TYR A 43 -2.64 3.40 5.76
N ILE A 44 -1.78 4.33 5.34
CA ILE A 44 -1.13 4.33 4.03
C ILE A 44 0.12 3.45 4.04
N LEU A 45 0.49 2.93 2.88
CA LEU A 45 1.66 2.05 2.73
C LEU A 45 2.96 2.80 3.00
N TYR A 46 3.08 4.00 2.44
CA TYR A 46 4.21 4.93 2.61
C TYR A 46 3.71 6.34 2.87
N PRO A 47 4.44 7.16 3.62
CA PRO A 47 4.07 8.56 3.82
C PRO A 47 3.86 9.30 2.51
N ALA A 48 2.83 10.10 2.41
CA ALA A 48 2.58 10.93 1.24
C ALA A 48 3.74 11.93 1.05
N LYS A 49 4.30 11.98 -0.16
CA LYS A 49 5.31 12.95 -0.58
C LYS A 49 4.82 13.69 -1.81
N LYS A 50 4.97 14.98 -1.83
CA LYS A 50 4.76 15.75 -3.06
C LYS A 50 5.99 15.52 -3.95
N LEU A 51 5.80 14.76 -5.02
CA LEU A 51 6.83 14.55 -6.02
C LEU A 51 6.71 15.63 -7.10
N PRO A 52 7.83 16.05 -7.72
CA PRO A 52 7.80 16.93 -8.87
C PRO A 52 7.03 16.27 -10.02
N GLY A 53 6.24 17.04 -10.73
CA GLY A 53 5.58 16.58 -11.95
C GLY A 53 6.59 16.22 -13.04
N PHE A 54 6.12 15.48 -14.08
CA PHE A 54 7.00 15.02 -15.17
C PHE A 54 7.73 16.19 -15.83
N LEU A 55 7.05 17.29 -16.12
CA LEU A 55 7.66 18.45 -16.76
C LEU A 55 8.73 19.13 -15.91
N GLU A 56 8.53 19.12 -14.58
CA GLU A 56 9.54 19.66 -13.64
C GLU A 56 10.75 18.72 -13.50
N LYS A 57 10.48 17.42 -13.54
CA LYS A 57 11.53 16.41 -13.40
C LYS A 57 12.33 16.21 -14.67
N ASN A 58 11.68 16.24 -15.84
CA ASN A 58 12.31 16.05 -17.14
C ASN A 58 13.08 17.30 -17.59
N ILE A 59 14.03 17.75 -16.77
CA ILE A 59 14.95 18.83 -17.09
C ILE A 59 16.37 18.29 -17.07
N ILE A 60 17.02 18.30 -18.22
CA ILE A 60 18.40 17.85 -18.33
C ILE A 60 19.33 19.04 -18.07
N PRO A 61 20.16 19.02 -17.03
CA PRO A 61 21.13 20.08 -16.79
C PRO A 61 22.02 20.31 -18.00
N LYS A 62 22.19 21.56 -18.42
CA LYS A 62 22.96 21.96 -19.60
C LYS A 62 24.37 21.31 -19.64
N LYS A 63 25.03 21.23 -18.48
CA LYS A 63 26.32 20.58 -18.32
C LYS A 63 26.31 19.10 -18.74
N LEU A 64 25.24 18.38 -18.43
CA LEU A 64 25.10 16.97 -18.79
C LEU A 64 24.85 16.79 -20.29
N VAL A 65 24.01 17.63 -20.90
CA VAL A 65 23.81 17.62 -22.36
C VAL A 65 25.11 17.86 -23.09
N HIS A 66 25.87 18.88 -22.71
CA HIS A 66 27.12 19.23 -23.32
C HIS A 66 28.24 18.18 -23.10
N SER A 67 28.09 17.32 -22.12
CA SER A 67 29.04 16.24 -21.89
C SER A 67 28.87 15.07 -22.86
N SER A 68 27.74 14.99 -23.60
CA SER A 68 27.46 13.95 -24.61
C SER A 68 27.55 14.52 -26.01
N ARG A 69 28.47 14.00 -26.82
CA ARG A 69 28.60 14.37 -28.23
C ARG A 69 27.39 13.94 -29.04
N LEU A 70 26.78 12.80 -28.68
CA LEU A 70 25.57 12.32 -29.33
C LEU A 70 24.40 13.27 -29.10
N LEU A 71 24.14 13.68 -27.86
CA LEU A 71 23.04 14.62 -27.55
C LEU A 71 23.26 15.97 -28.27
N MET A 72 24.45 16.46 -28.27
CA MET A 72 24.80 17.72 -28.98
C MET A 72 24.61 17.59 -30.50
N LYS A 73 24.97 16.46 -31.11
CA LYS A 73 24.75 16.20 -32.54
C LYS A 73 23.26 16.12 -32.87
N LEU A 74 22.46 15.37 -32.08
CA LEU A 74 21.01 15.29 -32.26
C LEU A 74 20.34 16.67 -32.21
N LEU A 75 20.76 17.51 -31.25
CA LEU A 75 20.23 18.87 -31.14
C LEU A 75 20.64 19.76 -32.34
N LYS A 76 21.88 19.65 -32.80
CA LYS A 76 22.37 20.38 -33.98
C LYS A 76 21.59 19.99 -35.24
N ASP A 77 21.30 18.69 -35.39
CA ASP A 77 20.55 18.14 -36.53
C ASP A 77 19.02 18.33 -36.38
N LYS A 78 18.58 18.97 -35.32
CA LYS A 78 17.13 19.12 -34.97
C LYS A 78 16.38 17.78 -34.90
N ASN A 79 17.11 16.69 -34.61
CA ASN A 79 16.53 15.39 -34.37
C ASN A 79 15.94 15.34 -32.94
N LYS A 80 14.63 15.23 -32.84
CA LYS A 80 13.88 15.28 -31.58
C LYS A 80 13.59 13.88 -31.00
N THR A 81 14.14 12.82 -31.57
CA THR A 81 13.82 11.45 -31.14
C THR A 81 14.23 11.17 -29.70
N ILE A 82 15.36 11.69 -29.27
CA ILE A 82 15.91 11.41 -27.92
C ILE A 82 15.83 12.63 -27.01
N VAL A 83 16.24 13.80 -27.51
CA VAL A 83 16.37 15.02 -26.74
C VAL A 83 15.77 16.20 -27.50
N VAL A 84 15.13 17.10 -26.76
CA VAL A 84 14.56 18.33 -27.31
C VAL A 84 15.04 19.53 -26.51
N LYS A 85 15.10 20.68 -27.16
CA LYS A 85 15.30 21.97 -26.52
C LYS A 85 14.02 22.76 -26.68
N ASP A 86 13.46 23.26 -25.58
CA ASP A 86 12.24 24.06 -25.60
C ASP A 86 12.49 25.52 -26.02
N SER A 87 11.41 26.31 -26.09
CA SER A 87 11.46 27.73 -26.43
C SER A 87 12.22 28.59 -25.41
N LYS A 88 12.36 28.10 -24.17
CA LYS A 88 13.13 28.77 -23.09
C LYS A 88 14.57 28.35 -23.06
N GLY A 89 14.99 27.46 -23.96
CA GLY A 89 16.35 26.95 -24.04
C GLY A 89 16.68 25.81 -23.07
N ILE A 90 15.67 25.23 -22.41
CA ILE A 90 15.81 24.13 -21.49
C ILE A 90 15.80 22.80 -22.27
N TYR A 91 16.59 21.84 -21.82
CA TYR A 91 16.71 20.52 -22.45
C TYR A 91 15.88 19.48 -21.73
N HIS A 92 15.21 18.63 -22.51
CA HIS A 92 14.33 17.58 -22.04
C HIS A 92 14.60 16.29 -22.81
N PHE A 93 14.44 15.15 -22.18
CA PHE A 93 14.27 13.89 -22.92
C PHE A 93 12.91 13.87 -23.61
N ASN A 94 12.82 13.15 -24.73
CA ASN A 94 11.52 12.90 -25.37
C ASN A 94 10.56 12.23 -24.38
N GLY A 95 9.33 12.71 -24.33
CA GLY A 95 8.29 12.27 -23.37
C GLY A 95 7.80 10.82 -23.56
N ASN A 96 8.21 10.16 -24.65
CA ASN A 96 7.79 8.79 -24.95
C ASN A 96 8.56 7.73 -24.14
N PHE A 97 9.60 8.11 -23.39
CA PHE A 97 10.38 7.17 -22.59
C PHE A 97 9.79 7.05 -21.19
N ASN A 98 9.36 5.85 -20.83
CA ASN A 98 8.90 5.53 -19.48
C ASN A 98 10.00 4.96 -18.57
N ASN A 99 11.15 4.54 -19.11
CA ASN A 99 12.34 4.08 -18.39
C ASN A 99 13.59 4.12 -19.26
N ALA A 100 14.76 3.84 -18.65
CA ALA A 100 16.04 3.81 -19.35
C ALA A 100 16.13 2.69 -20.40
N TYR A 101 15.35 1.64 -20.27
CA TYR A 101 15.32 0.56 -21.27
C TYR A 101 14.64 1.03 -22.56
N ALA A 102 13.48 1.71 -22.45
CA ALA A 102 12.81 2.30 -23.62
C ALA A 102 13.70 3.33 -24.32
N LEU A 103 14.44 4.13 -23.57
CA LEU A 103 15.45 5.03 -24.12
C LEU A 103 16.57 4.26 -24.86
N ALA A 104 17.08 3.17 -24.27
CA ALA A 104 18.15 2.36 -24.90
C ALA A 104 17.70 1.77 -26.24
N LEU A 105 16.46 1.28 -26.32
CA LEU A 105 15.86 0.79 -27.58
C LEU A 105 15.75 1.91 -28.63
N ALA A 106 15.30 3.09 -28.22
CA ALA A 106 15.18 4.23 -29.14
C ALA A 106 16.55 4.72 -29.63
N LEU A 107 17.60 4.62 -28.81
CA LEU A 107 18.98 4.90 -29.19
C LEU A 107 19.47 3.91 -30.26
N ASP A 108 19.14 2.62 -30.13
CA ASP A 108 19.52 1.59 -31.12
C ASP A 108 18.79 1.76 -32.48
N GLN A 109 17.68 2.47 -32.49
CA GLN A 109 16.91 2.76 -33.70
C GLN A 109 17.34 4.06 -34.39
N LEU A 110 18.36 4.75 -33.89
CA LEU A 110 18.87 5.95 -34.54
C LEU A 110 19.52 5.60 -35.91
N PRO A 111 19.37 6.48 -36.91
CA PRO A 111 20.00 6.29 -38.23
C PRO A 111 21.53 6.07 -38.13
N ASP A 112 22.08 5.34 -39.12
CA ASP A 112 23.51 4.99 -39.16
C ASP A 112 24.45 6.18 -39.06
N ALA A 113 24.03 7.36 -39.47
CA ALA A 113 24.77 8.60 -39.31
C ALA A 113 25.21 8.91 -37.86
N TYR A 114 24.53 8.29 -36.86
CA TYR A 114 24.88 8.44 -35.45
C TYR A 114 25.67 7.27 -34.87
N SER A 115 25.89 6.18 -35.62
CA SER A 115 26.44 4.91 -35.12
C SER A 115 27.79 5.09 -34.39
N ALA A 116 28.69 5.90 -34.94
CA ALA A 116 29.98 6.16 -34.31
C ALA A 116 29.89 6.86 -32.96
N LEU A 117 28.93 7.81 -32.81
CA LEU A 117 28.69 8.52 -31.57
C LEU A 117 27.90 7.64 -30.60
N LEU A 118 26.95 6.85 -31.09
CA LEU A 118 26.15 5.94 -30.31
C LEU A 118 27.03 4.92 -29.59
N LYS A 119 27.99 4.31 -30.29
CA LYS A 119 28.92 3.33 -29.71
C LYS A 119 29.63 3.86 -28.46
N ASN A 120 29.96 5.16 -28.46
CA ASN A 120 30.71 5.79 -27.36
C ASN A 120 29.81 6.41 -26.29
N ASP A 121 28.65 6.92 -26.65
CA ASP A 121 27.81 7.75 -25.77
C ASP A 121 26.53 7.06 -25.27
N LYS A 122 26.13 5.89 -25.80
CA LYS A 122 24.88 5.21 -25.40
C LYS A 122 24.78 5.01 -23.89
N ALA A 123 25.80 4.40 -23.29
CA ALA A 123 25.79 4.15 -21.84
C ALA A 123 25.73 5.47 -21.04
N LYS A 124 26.42 6.51 -21.53
CA LYS A 124 26.42 7.83 -20.90
C LYS A 124 25.05 8.50 -20.98
N VAL A 125 24.38 8.43 -22.13
CA VAL A 125 23.02 8.99 -22.27
C VAL A 125 22.02 8.28 -21.35
N CYS A 126 22.08 6.95 -21.24
CA CYS A 126 21.28 6.19 -20.29
C CYS A 126 21.60 6.59 -18.83
N ALA A 127 22.88 6.80 -18.50
CA ALA A 127 23.26 7.28 -17.17
C ALA A 127 22.77 8.72 -16.88
N ILE A 128 22.73 9.59 -17.88
CA ILE A 128 22.14 10.93 -17.75
C ILE A 128 20.63 10.82 -17.48
N TYR A 129 19.94 9.92 -18.17
CA TYR A 129 18.51 9.66 -17.95
C TYR A 129 18.25 9.21 -16.52
N GLU A 130 18.99 8.23 -16.03
CA GLU A 130 18.87 7.77 -14.65
C GLU A 130 19.19 8.89 -13.64
N LYS A 131 20.18 9.74 -13.92
CA LYS A 131 20.52 10.88 -13.06
C LYS A 131 19.39 11.92 -13.01
N VAL A 132 18.66 12.11 -14.12
CA VAL A 132 17.51 13.03 -14.19
C VAL A 132 16.30 12.44 -13.47
N PHE A 133 15.97 11.20 -13.75
CA PHE A 133 14.74 10.60 -13.24
C PHE A 133 14.92 9.83 -11.94
N ASP A 134 16.13 9.34 -11.64
CA ASP A 134 16.45 8.48 -10.50
C ASP A 134 15.53 7.26 -10.44
N HIS A 135 15.28 6.70 -11.63
CA HIS A 135 14.26 5.68 -11.84
C HIS A 135 14.60 4.37 -11.12
N LYS A 136 15.90 4.05 -11.00
CA LYS A 136 16.37 2.83 -10.33
C LYS A 136 16.28 2.88 -8.82
N SER A 137 16.22 4.06 -8.22
CA SER A 137 16.16 4.15 -6.76
C SER A 137 14.86 3.64 -6.20
N PHE A 138 13.78 3.69 -7.00
CA PHE A 138 12.53 3.07 -6.65
C PHE A 138 11.55 2.94 -7.83
N THR A 139 11.36 1.72 -8.27
CA THR A 139 10.44 1.39 -9.36
C THR A 139 9.49 0.32 -8.89
N GLY A 140 8.56 0.30 -8.19
CA GLY A 140 7.66 -0.83 -7.92
C GLY A 140 7.80 -2.04 -8.89
N ARG A 141 6.97 -3.01 -8.81
CA ARG A 141 7.08 -4.24 -9.62
C ARG A 141 6.97 -4.00 -11.13
N SER A 142 6.26 -2.96 -11.54
CA SER A 142 6.08 -2.63 -12.96
C SER A 142 7.35 -2.12 -13.63
N GLY A 143 8.30 -1.58 -12.87
CA GLY A 143 9.50 -0.94 -13.41
C GLY A 143 9.24 0.33 -14.23
N THR A 144 8.00 0.83 -14.24
CA THR A 144 7.56 1.96 -15.08
C THR A 144 7.16 3.19 -14.26
N PHE A 145 6.90 3.03 -12.96
CA PHE A 145 6.51 4.14 -12.10
C PHE A 145 7.71 4.95 -11.66
N TYR A 146 7.54 6.25 -11.76
CA TYR A 146 8.45 7.24 -11.24
C TYR A 146 8.15 7.49 -9.76
N GLY A 147 9.09 7.20 -8.89
CA GLY A 147 8.92 7.25 -7.45
C GLY A 147 8.32 5.98 -6.86
N TYR A 148 7.79 6.07 -5.65
CA TYR A 148 7.26 4.90 -4.92
C TYR A 148 5.86 4.52 -5.41
N GLU A 149 5.70 3.32 -5.93
CA GLU A 149 4.39 2.73 -6.16
C GLU A 149 3.64 2.62 -4.82
N GLY A 150 2.41 3.13 -4.77
CA GLY A 150 1.62 3.16 -3.52
C GLY A 150 1.94 4.32 -2.57
N LEU A 151 2.76 5.29 -2.99
CA LEU A 151 3.06 6.47 -2.20
C LEU A 151 1.78 7.23 -1.81
N GLY A 152 1.56 7.44 -0.53
CA GLY A 152 0.35 8.11 -0.01
C GLY A 152 -0.94 7.31 -0.21
N SER A 153 -0.88 6.07 -0.70
CA SER A 153 -2.02 5.20 -0.92
C SER A 153 -2.26 4.26 0.25
N ILE A 154 -3.52 3.94 0.52
CA ILE A 154 -3.89 2.84 1.40
C ILE A 154 -3.82 1.54 0.57
N TYR A 155 -3.03 0.59 1.05
CA TYR A 155 -3.00 -0.77 0.50
C TYR A 155 -3.80 -1.68 1.41
N TRP A 156 -5.05 -1.92 1.03
CA TRP A 156 -6.04 -2.59 1.90
C TRP A 156 -5.62 -3.99 2.35
N HIS A 157 -4.94 -4.74 1.51
CA HIS A 157 -4.38 -6.04 1.90
C HIS A 157 -3.40 -5.92 3.06
N MET A 158 -2.58 -4.86 3.09
CA MET A 158 -1.64 -4.64 4.20
C MET A 158 -2.35 -4.18 5.48
N VAL A 159 -3.44 -3.42 5.35
CA VAL A 159 -4.28 -3.04 6.50
C VAL A 159 -4.97 -4.28 7.09
N SER A 160 -5.47 -5.19 6.25
CA SER A 160 -6.06 -6.45 6.72
C SER A 160 -5.02 -7.34 7.41
N LYS A 161 -3.79 -7.38 6.92
CA LYS A 161 -2.67 -8.06 7.62
C LYS A 161 -2.31 -7.39 8.94
N LEU A 162 -2.41 -6.07 9.03
CA LEU A 162 -2.24 -5.36 10.31
C LEU A 162 -3.32 -5.79 11.31
N LEU A 163 -4.57 -5.94 10.85
CA LEU A 163 -5.67 -6.41 11.70
C LEU A 163 -5.38 -7.80 12.28
N ILE A 164 -4.94 -8.75 11.44
CA ILE A 164 -4.55 -10.10 11.89
C ILE A 164 -3.37 -10.04 12.86
N ALA A 165 -2.34 -9.24 12.58
CA ALA A 165 -1.19 -9.11 13.48
C ALA A 165 -1.60 -8.63 14.88
N VAL A 166 -2.57 -7.70 14.95
CA VAL A 166 -3.10 -7.23 16.25
C VAL A 166 -3.94 -8.31 16.93
N GLN A 167 -4.71 -9.09 16.19
CA GLN A 167 -5.44 -10.25 16.70
C GLN A 167 -4.50 -11.27 17.35
N GLU A 168 -3.44 -11.66 16.64
CA GLU A 168 -2.43 -12.60 17.14
C GLU A 168 -1.77 -12.08 18.43
N LEU A 169 -1.54 -10.76 18.50
CA LEU A 169 -0.99 -10.11 19.69
C LEU A 169 -1.98 -10.06 20.87
N ILE A 170 -3.28 -9.96 20.62
CA ILE A 170 -4.30 -10.06 21.69
C ILE A 170 -4.27 -11.47 22.26
N GLN A 171 -4.27 -12.50 21.41
CA GLN A 171 -4.19 -13.88 21.88
C GLN A 171 -2.91 -14.13 22.67
N LYS A 172 -1.76 -13.72 22.13
CA LYS A 172 -0.48 -13.78 22.86
C LYS A 172 -0.55 -13.07 24.21
N ALA A 173 -1.21 -11.91 24.29
CA ALA A 173 -1.35 -11.16 25.54
C ALA A 173 -2.21 -11.91 26.58
N VAL A 174 -3.22 -12.63 26.12
CA VAL A 174 -4.05 -13.50 26.98
C VAL A 174 -3.25 -14.69 27.48
N ASP A 175 -2.54 -15.40 26.59
CA ASP A 175 -1.73 -16.58 26.92
C ASP A 175 -0.59 -16.24 27.88
N GLU A 176 0.07 -15.11 27.67
CA GLU A 176 1.13 -14.60 28.53
C GLU A 176 0.60 -13.94 29.82
N LYS A 177 -0.72 -13.91 30.04
CA LYS A 177 -1.37 -13.25 31.18
C LYS A 177 -0.91 -11.78 31.35
N ALA A 178 -0.81 -11.08 30.23
CA ALA A 178 -0.52 -9.66 30.22
C ALA A 178 -1.59 -8.89 31.00
N GLY A 179 -1.22 -7.77 31.63
CA GLY A 179 -2.18 -7.00 32.42
C GLY A 179 -3.37 -6.52 31.57
N VAL A 180 -4.56 -6.50 32.17
CA VAL A 180 -5.85 -6.10 31.54
C VAL A 180 -5.75 -4.81 30.72
N ARG A 181 -4.98 -3.84 31.20
CA ARG A 181 -4.74 -2.57 30.49
C ARG A 181 -4.06 -2.76 29.14
N VAL A 182 -3.14 -3.71 29.01
CA VAL A 182 -2.44 -4.02 27.75
C VAL A 182 -3.40 -4.67 26.79
N ILE A 183 -4.15 -5.67 27.25
CA ILE A 183 -5.16 -6.39 26.46
C ILE A 183 -6.21 -5.41 25.92
N ASN A 184 -6.76 -4.54 26.79
CA ASN A 184 -7.77 -3.56 26.38
C ASN A 184 -7.21 -2.54 25.36
N LYS A 185 -5.94 -2.15 25.47
CA LYS A 185 -5.32 -1.28 24.47
C LYS A 185 -5.17 -1.98 23.12
N LEU A 186 -4.76 -3.25 23.09
CA LEU A 186 -4.68 -4.03 21.85
C LEU A 186 -6.06 -4.21 21.22
N LYS A 187 -7.09 -4.57 22.01
CA LYS A 187 -8.49 -4.63 21.55
C LYS A 187 -8.95 -3.30 20.96
N LYS A 188 -8.63 -2.18 21.59
CA LYS A 188 -8.97 -0.86 21.07
C LYS A 188 -8.35 -0.64 19.68
N HIS A 189 -7.06 -0.94 19.51
CA HIS A 189 -6.40 -0.84 18.20
C HIS A 189 -7.03 -1.78 17.17
N TYR A 190 -7.38 -3.01 17.58
CA TYR A 190 -8.05 -3.97 16.71
C TYR A 190 -9.35 -3.38 16.12
N PHE A 191 -10.26 -2.92 16.98
CA PHE A 191 -11.53 -2.37 16.53
C PHE A 191 -11.38 -1.06 15.75
N GLU A 192 -10.41 -0.23 16.09
CA GLU A 192 -10.12 0.98 15.32
C GLU A 192 -9.62 0.64 13.89
N ILE A 193 -8.78 -0.39 13.73
CA ILE A 193 -8.32 -0.85 12.42
C ILE A 193 -9.48 -1.48 11.63
N ASN A 194 -10.28 -2.32 12.27
CA ASN A 194 -11.46 -2.97 11.67
C ASN A 194 -12.46 -1.92 11.16
N LYS A 195 -12.78 -0.92 11.98
CA LYS A 195 -13.61 0.22 11.57
C LYS A 195 -13.03 0.93 10.33
N GLY A 196 -11.72 1.10 10.27
CA GLY A 196 -11.02 1.70 9.14
C GLY A 196 -11.09 0.87 7.85
N ILE A 197 -11.29 -0.45 7.92
CA ILE A 197 -11.46 -1.31 6.72
C ILE A 197 -12.82 -1.08 6.05
N GLY A 198 -13.83 -0.66 6.79
CA GLY A 198 -15.06 -0.20 6.18
C GLY A 198 -16.36 -0.77 6.75
N ALA A 199 -16.29 -1.61 7.79
CA ALA A 199 -17.50 -2.21 8.39
C ALA A 199 -18.54 -1.17 8.83
N ASP A 200 -18.06 -0.03 9.35
CA ASP A 200 -18.90 1.04 9.91
C ASP A 200 -18.92 2.30 9.02
N LYS A 201 -18.35 2.26 7.81
CA LYS A 201 -18.31 3.43 6.93
C LYS A 201 -19.59 3.59 6.14
N THR A 202 -20.05 4.82 6.00
CA THR A 202 -21.09 5.17 5.04
C THR A 202 -20.55 5.03 3.61
N PRO A 203 -21.41 4.86 2.59
CA PRO A 203 -20.97 4.85 1.19
C PRO A 203 -20.15 6.08 0.79
N LEU A 204 -20.46 7.23 1.38
CA LEU A 204 -19.72 8.49 1.13
C LEU A 204 -18.29 8.44 1.72
N GLU A 205 -18.14 7.94 2.94
CA GLU A 205 -16.83 7.79 3.59
C GLU A 205 -15.99 6.70 2.95
N TYR A 206 -16.62 5.61 2.54
CA TYR A 206 -15.96 4.51 1.86
C TYR A 206 -15.48 4.91 0.46
N GLY A 207 -16.18 5.80 -0.18
CA GLY A 207 -16.02 6.21 -1.56
C GLY A 207 -17.13 5.63 -2.45
N ALA A 208 -17.23 6.11 -3.67
CA ALA A 208 -18.25 5.64 -4.61
C ALA A 208 -18.18 4.11 -4.80
N ILE A 209 -19.30 3.50 -5.15
CA ILE A 209 -19.35 2.11 -5.58
C ILE A 209 -18.36 1.95 -6.74
N PRO A 210 -17.30 1.18 -6.57
CA PRO A 210 -16.25 1.14 -7.56
C PRO A 210 -16.60 0.22 -8.70
N THR A 211 -16.22 0.66 -9.84
CA THR A 211 -16.22 -0.14 -11.06
C THR A 211 -14.82 -0.63 -11.41
N ASP A 212 -13.81 -0.08 -10.75
CA ASP A 212 -12.40 -0.34 -11.05
C ASP A 212 -11.80 -1.32 -10.03
N PRO A 213 -11.26 -2.47 -10.47
CA PRO A 213 -10.62 -3.46 -9.61
C PRO A 213 -9.24 -3.02 -9.11
N TYR A 214 -9.17 -1.94 -8.36
CA TYR A 214 -7.92 -1.39 -7.88
C TYR A 214 -7.71 -1.63 -6.38
N SER A 215 -6.59 -2.26 -6.00
CA SER A 215 -6.29 -2.65 -4.63
C SER A 215 -5.79 -1.53 -3.71
N HIS A 216 -5.58 -0.35 -4.27
CA HIS A 216 -5.04 0.81 -3.57
C HIS A 216 -6.05 1.95 -3.57
N THR A 217 -6.10 2.71 -2.48
CA THR A 217 -6.87 3.95 -2.40
C THR A 217 -5.90 5.12 -2.49
N PRO A 218 -5.94 5.90 -3.58
CA PRO A 218 -5.07 7.04 -3.77
C PRO A 218 -5.26 8.12 -2.70
N ALA A 219 -4.25 8.95 -2.52
CA ALA A 219 -4.35 10.11 -1.64
C ALA A 219 -5.50 11.03 -2.06
N GLY A 220 -6.30 11.49 -1.11
CA GLY A 220 -7.43 12.39 -1.35
C GLY A 220 -8.66 11.75 -2.00
N LYS A 221 -8.70 10.40 -2.12
CA LYS A 221 -9.89 9.67 -2.61
C LYS A 221 -10.32 8.64 -1.59
N GLY A 222 -11.61 8.32 -1.57
CA GLY A 222 -12.17 7.20 -0.84
C GLY A 222 -11.75 5.86 -1.44
N ALA A 223 -12.12 4.76 -0.81
CA ALA A 223 -11.87 3.42 -1.31
C ALA A 223 -12.46 3.25 -2.69
N GLN A 224 -11.66 2.77 -3.64
CA GLN A 224 -12.10 2.61 -5.02
C GLN A 224 -12.68 1.23 -5.28
N GLN A 225 -12.43 0.27 -4.38
CA GLN A 225 -12.93 -1.09 -4.53
C GLN A 225 -13.15 -1.74 -3.17
N PRO A 226 -14.40 -1.99 -2.76
CA PRO A 226 -14.72 -2.81 -1.60
C PRO A 226 -14.50 -4.30 -1.90
N GLY A 227 -14.17 -5.09 -0.88
CA GLY A 227 -14.14 -6.55 -0.98
C GLY A 227 -13.07 -7.11 -1.89
N MET A 228 -11.88 -6.60 -1.80
CA MET A 228 -10.75 -7.00 -2.62
C MET A 228 -10.36 -8.45 -2.48
N THR A 229 -10.03 -9.09 -3.59
CA THR A 229 -9.52 -10.46 -3.64
C THR A 229 -8.31 -10.68 -2.73
N GLY A 230 -7.46 -9.68 -2.55
CA GLY A 230 -6.31 -9.73 -1.64
C GLY A 230 -6.65 -9.69 -0.16
N GLN A 231 -7.86 -9.27 0.22
CA GLN A 231 -8.31 -9.12 1.62
C GLN A 231 -9.17 -10.28 2.11
N VAL A 232 -9.82 -11.01 1.21
CA VAL A 232 -10.89 -11.96 1.56
C VAL A 232 -10.43 -13.00 2.58
N LYS A 233 -9.25 -13.57 2.42
CA LYS A 233 -8.72 -14.57 3.36
C LYS A 233 -8.39 -13.98 4.72
N GLU A 234 -7.82 -12.79 4.75
CA GLU A 234 -7.51 -12.08 5.98
C GLU A 234 -8.80 -11.67 6.72
N ASP A 235 -9.83 -11.26 5.98
CA ASP A 235 -11.13 -10.92 6.55
C ASP A 235 -11.81 -12.16 7.16
N ILE A 236 -11.80 -13.29 6.47
CA ILE A 236 -12.33 -14.56 7.00
C ILE A 236 -11.61 -14.96 8.29
N ILE A 237 -10.27 -14.91 8.31
CA ILE A 237 -9.49 -15.26 9.51
C ILE A 237 -9.81 -14.31 10.67
N ALA A 238 -9.88 -13.01 10.42
CA ALA A 238 -10.23 -12.03 11.44
C ALA A 238 -11.63 -12.27 11.99
N ARG A 239 -12.61 -12.58 11.13
CA ARG A 239 -13.99 -12.92 11.56
C ARG A 239 -14.06 -14.20 12.37
N MET A 240 -13.34 -15.23 12.00
CA MET A 240 -13.28 -16.47 12.80
C MET A 240 -12.73 -16.18 14.20
N ALA A 241 -11.71 -15.36 14.31
CA ALA A 241 -11.14 -14.98 15.60
C ALA A 241 -12.09 -14.07 16.44
N GLU A 242 -12.83 -13.15 15.80
CA GLU A 242 -13.88 -12.38 16.49
C GLU A 242 -14.97 -13.29 17.07
N LEU A 243 -15.32 -14.36 16.35
CA LEU A 243 -16.23 -15.41 16.84
C LEU A 243 -15.58 -16.33 17.88
N GLY A 244 -14.30 -16.09 18.19
CA GLY A 244 -13.54 -16.85 19.16
C GLY A 244 -13.09 -18.23 18.69
N VAL A 245 -13.14 -18.51 17.40
CA VAL A 245 -12.70 -19.80 16.86
C VAL A 245 -11.17 -19.81 16.71
N GLU A 246 -10.53 -20.69 17.44
CA GLU A 246 -9.08 -20.91 17.39
C GLU A 246 -8.75 -22.32 16.95
N THR A 247 -7.68 -22.45 16.19
CA THR A 247 -7.15 -23.76 15.77
C THR A 247 -5.68 -23.89 16.16
N SER A 248 -5.37 -24.91 16.93
CA SER A 248 -3.99 -25.22 17.33
C SER A 248 -3.77 -26.73 17.41
N ASN A 249 -2.66 -27.21 16.86
CA ASN A 249 -2.28 -28.63 16.92
C ASN A 249 -3.38 -29.59 16.46
N GLY A 250 -4.17 -29.22 15.45
CA GLY A 250 -5.29 -30.02 14.93
C GLY A 250 -6.54 -30.01 15.82
N GLN A 251 -6.60 -29.19 16.83
CA GLN A 251 -7.76 -29.01 17.71
C GLN A 251 -8.43 -27.66 17.47
N ILE A 252 -9.74 -27.62 17.61
CA ILE A 252 -10.54 -26.40 17.60
C ILE A 252 -10.89 -26.06 19.04
N SER A 253 -10.63 -24.82 19.43
CA SER A 253 -11.01 -24.25 20.71
C SER A 253 -11.78 -22.94 20.50
N PHE A 254 -12.46 -22.48 21.57
CA PHE A 254 -13.19 -21.22 21.53
C PHE A 254 -12.66 -20.31 22.63
N SER A 255 -12.38 -19.06 22.26
CA SER A 255 -11.89 -18.02 23.15
C SER A 255 -12.72 -16.75 22.97
N ASN A 256 -13.00 -16.06 24.05
CA ASN A 256 -13.65 -14.76 23.99
C ASN A 256 -12.64 -13.59 24.05
N ALA A 257 -11.38 -13.86 23.74
CA ALA A 257 -10.28 -12.91 23.88
C ALA A 257 -10.54 -11.57 23.15
N ILE A 258 -11.13 -11.63 21.95
CA ILE A 258 -11.41 -10.44 21.12
C ILE A 258 -12.86 -9.96 21.30
N PHE A 259 -13.74 -10.82 21.73
CA PHE A 259 -15.16 -10.57 21.78
C PHE A 259 -15.51 -9.25 22.50
N ASN A 260 -16.48 -8.52 21.97
CA ASN A 260 -16.99 -7.31 22.57
C ASN A 260 -18.19 -7.68 23.44
N GLU A 261 -18.07 -7.49 24.76
CA GLU A 261 -19.12 -7.83 25.73
C GLU A 261 -20.47 -7.14 25.43
N ASN A 262 -20.46 -6.00 24.75
CA ASN A 262 -21.68 -5.29 24.35
C ASN A 262 -22.47 -5.99 23.26
N GLU A 263 -21.91 -7.01 22.61
CA GLU A 263 -22.56 -7.80 21.55
C GLU A 263 -23.31 -9.02 22.12
N TYR A 264 -23.17 -9.30 23.41
CA TYR A 264 -23.97 -10.34 24.05
C TYR A 264 -25.47 -9.96 24.11
N LEU A 265 -26.33 -10.93 23.86
CA LEU A 265 -27.74 -10.73 24.01
C LEU A 265 -28.13 -10.50 25.49
N ILE A 266 -28.66 -9.33 25.77
CA ILE A 266 -29.13 -8.98 27.12
C ILE A 266 -30.49 -9.61 27.47
N LYS A 267 -31.21 -10.12 26.45
CA LYS A 267 -32.51 -10.81 26.57
C LYS A 267 -32.64 -11.87 25.48
N ARG A 268 -33.62 -12.79 25.63
CA ARG A 268 -33.97 -13.74 24.58
C ARG A 268 -34.32 -13.01 23.28
N ALA A 269 -33.90 -13.56 22.14
CA ALA A 269 -34.19 -13.03 20.81
C ALA A 269 -34.42 -14.19 19.83
N ASN A 270 -35.20 -13.94 18.80
CA ASN A 270 -35.36 -14.87 17.70
C ASN A 270 -34.40 -14.50 16.55
N PHE A 271 -33.69 -15.49 16.07
CA PHE A 271 -32.85 -15.37 14.88
C PHE A 271 -33.53 -16.08 13.71
N GLU A 272 -33.98 -15.29 12.72
CA GLU A 272 -34.56 -15.82 11.49
C GLU A 272 -33.45 -16.02 10.45
N TYR A 273 -33.46 -17.19 9.83
CA TYR A 273 -32.47 -17.50 8.76
C TYR A 273 -33.11 -18.38 7.69
N ILE A 274 -32.48 -18.45 6.54
CA ILE A 274 -32.83 -19.38 5.48
C ILE A 274 -31.91 -20.61 5.61
N ASN A 275 -32.53 -21.78 5.86
CA ASN A 275 -31.78 -23.01 6.01
C ASN A 275 -31.26 -23.54 4.66
N THR A 276 -30.46 -24.61 4.69
CA THR A 276 -29.87 -25.23 3.50
C THR A 276 -30.88 -25.79 2.49
N LYS A 277 -32.14 -25.90 2.85
CA LYS A 277 -33.24 -26.31 1.97
C LYS A 277 -34.01 -25.11 1.39
N GLY A 278 -33.57 -23.88 1.64
CA GLY A 278 -34.21 -22.66 1.16
C GLY A 278 -35.45 -22.25 1.99
N HIS A 279 -35.74 -22.87 3.13
CA HIS A 279 -36.87 -22.54 3.97
C HIS A 279 -36.47 -21.56 5.06
N ARG A 280 -37.38 -20.61 5.39
CA ARG A 280 -37.28 -19.79 6.60
C ARG A 280 -37.31 -20.69 7.83
N SER A 281 -36.40 -20.46 8.74
CA SER A 281 -36.28 -21.14 10.01
C SER A 281 -35.98 -20.12 11.10
N ILE A 282 -36.44 -20.40 12.32
CA ILE A 282 -36.23 -19.52 13.48
C ILE A 282 -35.51 -20.31 14.56
N ILE A 283 -34.47 -19.71 15.13
CA ILE A 283 -33.80 -20.23 16.33
C ILE A 283 -34.04 -19.24 17.46
N GLU A 284 -34.52 -19.73 18.58
CA GLU A 284 -34.58 -18.93 19.80
C GLU A 284 -33.22 -18.90 20.45
N LEU A 285 -32.64 -17.71 20.54
CA LEU A 285 -31.38 -17.44 21.20
C LEU A 285 -31.65 -17.03 22.66
N LYS A 286 -30.94 -17.67 23.59
CA LYS A 286 -30.99 -17.33 25.00
C LYS A 286 -30.13 -16.07 25.26
N LYS A 287 -30.39 -15.42 26.42
CA LYS A 287 -29.52 -14.42 26.96
C LYS A 287 -28.09 -15.01 27.05
N GLY A 288 -27.09 -14.32 26.52
CA GLY A 288 -25.68 -14.71 26.54
C GLY A 288 -24.96 -14.37 27.84
#